data_afd7f033256ea72ca108eec45638ca98
#
_entry.id   afd7f033256ea72ca108eec45638ca98
#
_cell.length_a   1.000
_cell.length_b   1.000
_cell.length_c   1.000
_cell.angle_alpha   90.00
_cell.angle_beta   90.00
_cell.angle_gamma   90.00
#
_symmetry.space_group_name_H-M   'P 1'
#
loop_
_entity.id
_entity.type
_entity.pdbx_description
1 polymer ?
#
loop_
_entity_poly.entity_id
_entity_poly.type
_entity_poly.pdbx_seq_one_letter_code
_entity_poly.pdbx_strand_id
1 'polypeptide(L)'
;MERYELQKLRDLPIEGVAERLGLHVVRHKSLCPFHNDHHASLSFNVRRNTFRCFVCDAHGGTIDLVMRHLNMPFLEACRWLEGSPLQPPPVGEAYNTGAEVRLFEPSRYERFFEHPWLSDAARKFLFEERQLDERVVRWCRLTSWKDRRGVPWLQIPCYSQDGRLVGVQNRNLVKGGLPRFRFPQGSECSIYNLPVLNRLHEGDELWITEGCSDCWAMLSAGHKAIAIPSATLLKKKDIEQLSIINSQLSISLHMYPDRDEPGERLFLQLKQVLPTLEHHQLPPDCKDFSEYYLREKRRE
;
A
#
# COMPACT_ATOMS: atom_id res chain seq x y z
N MET A 1 -30.25 -13.32 3.41
CA MET A 1 -30.45 -12.47 2.22
C MET A 1 -30.91 -13.37 1.06
N GLU A 2 -32.05 -13.05 0.51
CA GLU A 2 -32.66 -13.80 -0.58
C GLU A 2 -31.83 -13.62 -1.89
N ARG A 3 -31.85 -14.64 -2.77
CA ARG A 3 -31.10 -14.60 -4.04
C ARG A 3 -31.45 -13.38 -4.93
N TYR A 4 -32.69 -12.95 -4.84
CA TYR A 4 -33.19 -11.77 -5.57
C TYR A 4 -32.64 -10.44 -5.00
N GLU A 5 -32.53 -10.30 -3.68
CA GLU A 5 -31.95 -9.12 -3.03
C GLU A 5 -30.47 -8.98 -3.37
N LEU A 6 -29.75 -10.09 -3.36
CA LEU A 6 -28.34 -10.12 -3.76
C LEU A 6 -28.14 -9.68 -5.20
N GLN A 7 -29.05 -10.08 -6.11
CA GLN A 7 -28.95 -9.68 -7.50
C GLN A 7 -29.16 -8.17 -7.67
N LYS A 8 -30.09 -7.57 -6.95
CA LYS A 8 -30.29 -6.09 -6.95
C LYS A 8 -29.00 -5.35 -6.58
N LEU A 9 -28.26 -5.82 -5.57
CA LEU A 9 -27.02 -5.18 -5.14
C LEU A 9 -25.91 -5.33 -6.21
N ARG A 10 -25.88 -6.47 -6.91
CA ARG A 10 -24.95 -6.69 -8.03
C ARG A 10 -25.28 -5.82 -9.25
N ASP A 11 -26.54 -5.48 -9.44
CA ASP A 11 -27.03 -4.68 -10.56
C ASP A 11 -26.91 -3.17 -10.32
N LEU A 12 -26.53 -2.73 -9.12
CA LEU A 12 -26.24 -1.33 -8.84
C LEU A 12 -25.13 -0.84 -9.78
N PRO A 13 -25.27 0.37 -10.38
CA PRO A 13 -24.27 0.90 -11.30
C PRO A 13 -22.90 1.01 -10.63
N ILE A 14 -21.89 0.30 -11.17
CA ILE A 14 -20.55 0.18 -10.59
C ILE A 14 -19.88 1.56 -10.40
N GLU A 15 -20.08 2.50 -11.32
CA GLU A 15 -19.54 3.85 -11.23
C GLU A 15 -20.20 4.65 -10.11
N GLY A 16 -21.53 4.57 -9.97
CA GLY A 16 -22.24 5.21 -8.88
C GLY A 16 -21.83 4.66 -7.50
N VAL A 17 -21.53 3.36 -7.43
CA VAL A 17 -20.97 2.77 -6.20
C VAL A 17 -19.54 3.26 -5.97
N ALA A 18 -18.71 3.37 -6.99
CA ALA A 18 -17.36 3.91 -6.91
C ALA A 18 -17.37 5.37 -6.39
N GLU A 19 -18.28 6.21 -6.91
CA GLU A 19 -18.45 7.59 -6.45
C GLU A 19 -18.90 7.68 -4.99
N ARG A 20 -19.82 6.81 -4.55
CA ARG A 20 -20.20 6.69 -3.13
C ARG A 20 -19.05 6.29 -2.22
N LEU A 21 -18.07 5.57 -2.75
CA LEU A 21 -16.82 5.21 -2.07
C LEU A 21 -15.77 6.34 -2.08
N GLY A 22 -16.09 7.49 -2.68
CA GLY A 22 -15.19 8.63 -2.80
C GLY A 22 -14.20 8.52 -3.97
N LEU A 23 -14.37 7.56 -4.89
CA LEU A 23 -13.55 7.46 -6.08
C LEU A 23 -14.04 8.46 -7.15
N HIS A 24 -13.13 9.31 -7.61
CA HIS A 24 -13.47 10.25 -8.69
C HIS A 24 -13.41 9.54 -10.05
N VAL A 25 -14.58 9.29 -10.66
CA VAL A 25 -14.69 8.57 -11.93
C VAL A 25 -14.76 9.56 -13.11
N VAL A 26 -13.79 9.46 -14.01
CA VAL A 26 -13.75 10.26 -15.24
C VAL A 26 -13.55 9.35 -16.44
N ARG A 27 -14.44 9.40 -17.42
CA ARG A 27 -14.40 8.59 -18.66
C ARG A 27 -14.19 7.09 -18.36
N HIS A 28 -14.99 6.55 -17.45
CA HIS A 28 -14.94 5.16 -17.02
C HIS A 28 -13.61 4.74 -16.35
N LYS A 29 -12.88 5.66 -15.75
CA LYS A 29 -11.63 5.40 -15.04
C LYS A 29 -11.54 6.21 -13.76
N SER A 30 -10.80 5.68 -12.78
CA SER A 30 -10.39 6.40 -11.56
C SER A 30 -8.99 5.99 -11.13
N LEU A 31 -8.41 6.70 -10.17
CA LEU A 31 -7.26 6.21 -9.46
C LEU A 31 -7.65 4.92 -8.73
N CYS A 32 -6.76 3.94 -8.71
CA CYS A 32 -7.01 2.67 -8.06
C CYS A 32 -6.75 2.78 -6.55
N PRO A 33 -7.74 2.46 -5.70
CA PRO A 33 -7.58 2.53 -4.25
C PRO A 33 -6.79 1.34 -3.66
N PHE A 34 -6.39 0.37 -4.50
CA PHE A 34 -5.78 -0.89 -4.06
C PHE A 34 -4.25 -0.90 -4.22
N HIS A 35 -3.65 0.17 -4.74
CA HIS A 35 -2.21 0.38 -4.84
C HIS A 35 -1.94 1.87 -4.99
N ASN A 36 -0.70 2.29 -4.82
CA ASN A 36 -0.30 3.68 -5.08
C ASN A 36 -0.42 3.96 -6.60
N ASP A 37 -1.47 4.70 -6.97
CA ASP A 37 -1.85 4.96 -8.36
C ASP A 37 -1.80 6.45 -8.67
N HIS A 38 -0.89 6.83 -9.57
CA HIS A 38 -0.73 8.22 -10.02
C HIS A 38 -1.40 8.50 -11.38
N HIS A 39 -1.88 7.44 -12.05
CA HIS A 39 -2.57 7.54 -13.34
C HIS A 39 -3.77 6.62 -13.31
N ALA A 40 -4.97 7.14 -13.57
CA ALA A 40 -6.22 6.41 -13.49
C ALA A 40 -6.15 5.01 -14.13
N SER A 41 -5.75 4.00 -13.33
CA SER A 41 -5.53 2.62 -13.77
C SER A 41 -6.71 1.70 -13.47
N LEU A 42 -7.65 2.13 -12.62
CA LEU A 42 -8.91 1.42 -12.36
C LEU A 42 -9.91 1.75 -13.47
N SER A 43 -10.28 0.77 -14.27
CA SER A 43 -11.25 0.91 -15.36
C SER A 43 -12.57 0.25 -15.00
N PHE A 44 -13.68 0.91 -15.33
CA PHE A 44 -15.03 0.41 -15.13
C PHE A 44 -15.64 -0.03 -16.47
N ASN A 45 -16.16 -1.26 -16.49
CA ASN A 45 -16.94 -1.76 -17.61
C ASN A 45 -18.43 -1.66 -17.27
N VAL A 46 -19.07 -0.60 -17.70
CA VAL A 46 -20.49 -0.32 -17.41
C VAL A 46 -21.42 -1.42 -17.95
N ARG A 47 -21.11 -1.99 -19.12
CA ARG A 47 -21.96 -3.04 -19.74
C ARG A 47 -21.92 -4.34 -18.93
N ARG A 48 -20.76 -4.71 -18.36
CA ARG A 48 -20.59 -5.91 -17.54
C ARG A 48 -20.75 -5.64 -16.04
N ASN A 49 -20.90 -4.37 -15.66
CA ASN A 49 -20.98 -3.89 -14.29
C ASN A 49 -19.81 -4.37 -13.41
N THR A 50 -18.59 -4.26 -13.95
CA THR A 50 -17.35 -4.73 -13.32
C THR A 50 -16.26 -3.66 -13.34
N PHE A 51 -15.33 -3.77 -12.40
CA PHE A 51 -14.09 -2.99 -12.43
C PHE A 51 -12.87 -3.88 -12.66
N ARG A 52 -11.80 -3.30 -13.19
CA ARG A 52 -10.48 -3.92 -13.25
C ARG A 52 -9.38 -2.86 -13.21
N CYS A 53 -8.42 -3.06 -12.33
CA CYS A 53 -7.17 -2.32 -12.34
C CYS A 53 -6.15 -3.03 -13.24
N PHE A 54 -5.58 -2.31 -14.21
CA PHE A 54 -4.58 -2.88 -15.10
C PHE A 54 -3.16 -2.89 -14.50
N VAL A 55 -2.97 -2.28 -13.33
CA VAL A 55 -1.68 -2.23 -12.63
C VAL A 55 -1.57 -3.32 -11.55
N CYS A 56 -2.55 -3.43 -10.65
CA CYS A 56 -2.52 -4.42 -9.56
C CYS A 56 -3.44 -5.62 -9.80
N ASP A 57 -4.12 -5.67 -10.94
CA ASP A 57 -5.09 -6.72 -11.32
C ASP A 57 -6.27 -6.89 -10.36
N ALA A 58 -6.55 -5.91 -9.51
CA ALA A 58 -7.77 -5.90 -8.71
C ALA A 58 -8.99 -5.85 -9.65
N HIS A 59 -9.93 -6.77 -9.49
CA HIS A 59 -11.11 -6.86 -10.34
C HIS A 59 -12.30 -7.45 -9.56
N GLY A 60 -13.50 -7.22 -10.07
CA GLY A 60 -14.72 -7.74 -9.48
C GLY A 60 -15.95 -6.96 -9.92
N GLY A 61 -17.08 -7.24 -9.24
CA GLY A 61 -18.34 -6.51 -9.39
C GLY A 61 -18.51 -5.47 -8.28
N THR A 62 -19.74 -4.95 -8.15
CA THR A 62 -20.12 -3.90 -7.19
C THR A 62 -19.82 -4.27 -5.75
N ILE A 63 -20.19 -5.48 -5.34
CA ILE A 63 -19.97 -5.95 -3.96
C ILE A 63 -18.48 -6.13 -3.68
N ASP A 64 -17.72 -6.69 -4.66
CA ASP A 64 -16.27 -6.87 -4.54
C ASP A 64 -15.54 -5.52 -4.38
N LEU A 65 -16.00 -4.48 -5.07
CA LEU A 65 -15.45 -3.14 -4.96
C LEU A 65 -15.59 -2.60 -3.53
N VAL A 66 -16.80 -2.70 -2.95
CA VAL A 66 -17.07 -2.26 -1.58
C VAL A 66 -16.29 -3.06 -0.56
N MET A 67 -16.31 -4.40 -0.67
CA MET A 67 -15.57 -5.29 0.23
C MET A 67 -14.09 -4.94 0.29
N ARG A 68 -13.48 -4.74 -0.89
CA ARG A 68 -12.04 -4.44 -0.99
C ARG A 68 -11.71 -3.02 -0.55
N HIS A 69 -12.52 -2.04 -0.94
CA HIS A 69 -12.26 -0.63 -0.64
C HIS A 69 -12.42 -0.31 0.84
N LEU A 70 -13.49 -0.80 1.45
CA LEU A 70 -13.77 -0.59 2.87
C LEU A 70 -13.19 -1.67 3.78
N ASN A 71 -12.52 -2.68 3.17
CA ASN A 71 -11.97 -3.84 3.89
C ASN A 71 -12.98 -4.50 4.84
N MET A 72 -14.19 -4.75 4.33
CA MET A 72 -15.29 -5.31 5.10
C MET A 72 -15.77 -6.66 4.53
N PRO A 73 -16.36 -7.54 5.35
CA PRO A 73 -16.89 -8.82 4.91
C PRO A 73 -18.13 -8.64 4.02
N PHE A 74 -18.47 -9.69 3.28
CA PHE A 74 -19.54 -9.70 2.27
C PHE A 74 -20.89 -9.16 2.78
N LEU A 75 -21.35 -9.61 3.94
CA LEU A 75 -22.65 -9.17 4.50
C LEU A 75 -22.67 -7.70 4.86
N GLU A 76 -21.56 -7.15 5.36
CA GLU A 76 -21.43 -5.73 5.67
C GLU A 76 -21.40 -4.89 4.40
N ALA A 77 -20.69 -5.35 3.36
CA ALA A 77 -20.69 -4.70 2.06
C ALA A 77 -22.10 -4.67 1.44
N CYS A 78 -22.87 -5.73 1.56
CA CYS A 78 -24.25 -5.77 1.14
C CYS A 78 -25.11 -4.75 1.90
N ARG A 79 -25.02 -4.69 3.23
CA ARG A 79 -25.74 -3.69 4.06
C ARG A 79 -25.34 -2.26 3.70
N TRP A 80 -24.07 -2.02 3.45
CA TRP A 80 -23.57 -0.71 3.00
C TRP A 80 -24.19 -0.31 1.67
N LEU A 81 -24.30 -1.25 0.73
CA LEU A 81 -24.95 -1.02 -0.58
C LEU A 81 -26.45 -0.74 -0.44
N GLU A 82 -27.14 -1.38 0.50
CA GLU A 82 -28.55 -1.15 0.81
C GLU A 82 -28.81 0.24 1.42
N GLY A 83 -27.77 0.98 1.82
CA GLY A 83 -27.91 2.29 2.45
C GLY A 83 -28.33 2.23 3.91
N SER A 84 -28.31 1.07 4.55
CA SER A 84 -28.60 0.93 5.97
C SER A 84 -27.45 1.48 6.81
N PRO A 85 -27.69 2.23 7.91
CA PRO A 85 -26.65 2.66 8.82
C PRO A 85 -25.95 1.44 9.41
N LEU A 86 -24.61 1.41 9.29
CA LEU A 86 -23.78 0.37 9.88
C LEU A 86 -23.94 0.44 11.41
N GLN A 87 -24.63 -0.53 12.01
CA GLN A 87 -24.46 -0.78 13.43
C GLN A 87 -23.10 -1.49 13.60
N PRO A 88 -22.27 -1.07 14.58
CA PRO A 88 -21.05 -1.81 14.87
C PRO A 88 -21.43 -3.26 15.20
N PRO A 89 -20.71 -4.27 14.67
CA PRO A 89 -20.99 -5.65 14.98
C PRO A 89 -20.89 -5.87 16.50
N PRO A 90 -21.78 -6.68 17.10
CA PRO A 90 -21.62 -7.08 18.49
C PRO A 90 -20.28 -7.77 18.65
N VAL A 91 -19.52 -7.31 19.63
CA VAL A 91 -18.21 -7.88 19.97
C VAL A 91 -18.44 -9.34 20.37
N GLY A 92 -18.10 -10.31 19.49
CA GLY A 92 -18.05 -11.71 19.89
C GLY A 92 -18.52 -12.80 18.95
N GLU A 93 -19.01 -12.54 17.73
CA GLU A 93 -19.34 -13.65 16.81
C GLU A 93 -18.65 -13.49 15.45
N ALA A 94 -17.64 -14.34 15.22
CA ALA A 94 -17.08 -14.57 13.91
C ALA A 94 -18.13 -15.22 13.01
N TYR A 95 -18.72 -14.47 12.08
CA TYR A 95 -19.62 -15.03 11.08
C TYR A 95 -18.85 -15.92 10.13
N ASN A 96 -19.03 -17.23 10.34
CA ASN A 96 -18.51 -18.28 9.48
C ASN A 96 -19.36 -18.33 8.20
N THR A 97 -19.08 -17.43 7.24
CA THR A 97 -19.62 -17.56 5.89
C THR A 97 -18.69 -18.48 5.13
N GLY A 98 -19.18 -19.61 4.65
CA GLY A 98 -18.44 -20.72 4.02
C GLY A 98 -17.63 -20.42 2.74
N ALA A 99 -17.22 -19.17 2.52
CA ALA A 99 -16.05 -18.81 1.75
C ALA A 99 -14.93 -18.61 2.78
N GLU A 100 -14.03 -19.55 2.94
CA GLU A 100 -12.80 -19.40 3.70
C GLU A 100 -12.16 -18.07 3.32
N VAL A 101 -12.22 -17.09 4.22
CA VAL A 101 -11.35 -15.91 4.15
C VAL A 101 -9.95 -16.49 4.26
N ARG A 102 -9.29 -16.69 3.12
CA ARG A 102 -7.92 -17.19 3.12
C ARG A 102 -7.06 -16.10 3.74
N LEU A 103 -6.77 -16.26 5.00
CA LEU A 103 -5.84 -15.44 5.73
C LEU A 103 -4.46 -15.57 5.07
N PHE A 104 -3.67 -14.52 5.15
CA PHE A 104 -2.27 -14.60 4.76
C PHE A 104 -1.57 -15.64 5.62
N GLU A 105 -0.87 -16.57 4.98
CA GLU A 105 -0.10 -17.62 5.65
C GLU A 105 1.40 -17.26 5.63
N PRO A 106 1.94 -16.64 6.69
CA PRO A 106 3.34 -16.20 6.75
C PRO A 106 4.34 -17.33 6.49
N SER A 107 4.07 -18.52 7.03
CA SER A 107 4.93 -19.70 6.91
C SER A 107 5.29 -20.11 5.47
N ARG A 108 4.44 -19.74 4.51
CA ARG A 108 4.73 -19.98 3.08
C ARG A 108 5.84 -19.08 2.55
N TYR A 109 6.10 -17.95 3.22
CA TYR A 109 6.97 -16.89 2.72
C TYR A 109 8.18 -16.66 3.61
N GLU A 110 8.14 -16.93 4.92
CA GLU A 110 9.17 -16.64 5.90
C GLU A 110 10.55 -17.14 5.48
N ARG A 111 10.64 -18.38 4.99
CA ARG A 111 11.89 -18.99 4.52
C ARG A 111 12.61 -18.17 3.43
N PHE A 112 11.88 -17.43 2.61
CA PHE A 112 12.48 -16.61 1.55
C PHE A 112 13.09 -15.34 2.11
N PHE A 113 12.63 -14.88 3.25
CA PHE A 113 13.12 -13.69 3.94
C PHE A 113 14.13 -14.00 5.04
N GLU A 114 14.20 -15.24 5.50
CA GLU A 114 15.28 -15.73 6.37
C GLU A 114 16.59 -15.86 5.60
N HIS A 115 16.51 -16.31 4.34
CA HIS A 115 17.64 -16.47 3.44
C HIS A 115 17.39 -15.70 2.12
N PRO A 116 17.45 -14.35 2.15
CA PRO A 116 17.17 -13.55 0.97
C PRO A 116 18.15 -13.84 -0.17
N TRP A 117 17.61 -14.01 -1.37
CA TRP A 117 18.38 -14.17 -2.59
C TRP A 117 17.93 -13.15 -3.63
N LEU A 118 18.89 -12.58 -4.37
CA LEU A 118 18.63 -11.58 -5.39
C LEU A 118 19.09 -12.10 -6.76
N SER A 119 18.15 -12.18 -7.70
CA SER A 119 18.44 -12.41 -9.13
C SER A 119 19.20 -11.22 -9.72
N ASP A 120 19.83 -11.42 -10.89
CA ASP A 120 20.53 -10.34 -11.59
C ASP A 120 19.61 -9.15 -11.87
N ALA A 121 18.34 -9.41 -12.24
CA ALA A 121 17.35 -8.36 -12.45
C ALA A 121 17.07 -7.56 -11.16
N ALA A 122 17.00 -8.24 -10.01
CA ALA A 122 16.82 -7.57 -8.73
C ALA A 122 18.07 -6.81 -8.29
N ARG A 123 19.26 -7.38 -8.48
CA ARG A 123 20.53 -6.70 -8.19
C ARG A 123 20.69 -5.45 -9.04
N LYS A 124 20.43 -5.55 -10.34
CA LYS A 124 20.44 -4.40 -11.26
C LYS A 124 19.46 -3.32 -10.79
N PHE A 125 18.22 -3.69 -10.50
CA PHE A 125 17.21 -2.73 -10.04
C PHE A 125 17.62 -2.04 -8.73
N LEU A 126 18.09 -2.79 -7.72
CA LEU A 126 18.38 -2.26 -6.40
C LEU A 126 19.70 -1.47 -6.35
N PHE A 127 20.77 -1.99 -6.99
CA PHE A 127 22.11 -1.44 -6.82
C PHE A 127 22.59 -0.57 -7.98
N GLU A 128 22.12 -0.83 -9.23
CA GLU A 128 22.52 -0.02 -10.37
C GLU A 128 21.48 1.10 -10.66
N GLU A 129 20.18 0.74 -10.72
CA GLU A 129 19.14 1.71 -11.07
C GLU A 129 18.72 2.58 -9.87
N ARG A 130 18.64 1.99 -8.65
CA ARG A 130 18.24 2.68 -7.42
C ARG A 130 19.40 3.07 -6.52
N GLN A 131 20.59 2.54 -6.75
CA GLN A 131 21.85 2.80 -6.02
C GLN A 131 21.70 2.70 -4.49
N LEU A 132 20.90 1.72 -4.03
CA LEU A 132 20.62 1.53 -2.61
C LEU A 132 21.82 0.94 -1.87
N ASP A 133 21.96 1.30 -0.59
CA ASP A 133 22.92 0.68 0.32
C ASP A 133 22.55 -0.80 0.56
N GLU A 134 23.54 -1.69 0.46
CA GLU A 134 23.33 -3.13 0.73
C GLU A 134 22.81 -3.43 2.12
N ARG A 135 23.17 -2.60 3.13
CA ARG A 135 22.68 -2.72 4.50
C ARG A 135 21.18 -2.49 4.57
N VAL A 136 20.65 -1.54 3.77
CA VAL A 136 19.21 -1.27 3.66
C VAL A 136 18.49 -2.44 2.99
N VAL A 137 19.04 -2.97 1.91
CA VAL A 137 18.47 -4.14 1.22
C VAL A 137 18.39 -5.35 2.16
N ARG A 138 19.43 -5.58 2.97
CA ARG A 138 19.45 -6.63 4.01
C ARG A 138 18.48 -6.35 5.15
N TRP A 139 18.43 -5.12 5.66
CA TRP A 139 17.48 -4.71 6.70
C TRP A 139 16.04 -4.97 6.26
N CYS A 140 15.70 -4.55 5.05
CA CYS A 140 14.38 -4.73 4.47
C CYS A 140 14.09 -6.16 4.03
N ARG A 141 15.07 -7.07 4.13
CA ARG A 141 14.99 -8.50 3.73
C ARG A 141 14.44 -8.68 2.32
N LEU A 142 14.83 -7.79 1.39
CA LEU A 142 14.38 -7.86 0.01
C LEU A 142 14.91 -9.13 -0.65
N THR A 143 14.03 -9.87 -1.31
CA THR A 143 14.39 -11.10 -2.04
C THR A 143 13.74 -11.10 -3.41
N SER A 144 14.09 -12.05 -4.26
CA SER A 144 13.51 -12.13 -5.61
C SER A 144 13.21 -13.56 -6.03
N TRP A 145 12.33 -13.70 -6.98
CA TRP A 145 11.96 -14.97 -7.57
C TRP A 145 11.56 -14.79 -9.04
N LYS A 146 11.45 -15.89 -9.78
CA LYS A 146 10.88 -15.91 -11.11
C LYS A 146 9.59 -16.72 -11.11
N ASP A 147 8.56 -16.20 -11.74
CA ASP A 147 7.32 -16.95 -11.90
C ASP A 147 7.46 -18.05 -12.98
N ARG A 148 6.42 -18.86 -13.15
CA ARG A 148 6.40 -19.97 -14.14
C ARG A 148 6.62 -19.51 -15.58
N ARG A 149 6.44 -18.23 -15.87
CA ARG A 149 6.68 -17.62 -17.18
C ARG A 149 8.08 -16.99 -17.28
N GLY A 150 8.91 -17.14 -16.24
CA GLY A 150 10.25 -16.56 -16.17
C GLY A 150 10.29 -15.08 -15.85
N VAL A 151 9.15 -14.45 -15.52
CA VAL A 151 9.10 -13.03 -15.14
C VAL A 151 9.79 -12.85 -13.80
N PRO A 152 10.79 -11.95 -13.70
CA PRO A 152 11.46 -11.66 -12.44
C PRO A 152 10.61 -10.73 -11.55
N TRP A 153 10.48 -11.09 -10.27
CA TRP A 153 9.77 -10.34 -9.26
C TRP A 153 10.67 -10.02 -8.07
N LEU A 154 10.60 -8.80 -7.58
CA LEU A 154 11.14 -8.42 -6.28
C LEU A 154 10.07 -8.65 -5.22
N GLN A 155 10.38 -9.42 -4.19
CA GLN A 155 9.51 -9.63 -3.02
C GLN A 155 9.89 -8.66 -1.92
N ILE A 156 8.89 -7.95 -1.44
CA ILE A 156 8.99 -6.91 -0.42
C ILE A 156 8.14 -7.37 0.77
N PRO A 157 8.76 -7.81 1.88
CA PRO A 157 8.02 -8.26 3.04
C PRO A 157 7.43 -7.07 3.80
N CYS A 158 6.19 -7.20 4.24
CA CYS A 158 5.54 -6.25 5.12
C CYS A 158 5.51 -6.86 6.53
N TYR A 159 6.18 -6.20 7.46
CA TYR A 159 6.24 -6.63 8.86
C TYR A 159 5.41 -5.70 9.74
N SER A 160 4.73 -6.27 10.74
CA SER A 160 4.20 -5.51 11.87
C SER A 160 5.33 -4.94 12.73
N GLN A 161 5.02 -4.02 13.63
CA GLN A 161 6.05 -3.41 14.49
C GLN A 161 6.79 -4.45 15.34
N ASP A 162 6.12 -5.49 15.80
CA ASP A 162 6.71 -6.61 16.56
C ASP A 162 7.47 -7.62 15.68
N GLY A 163 7.63 -7.35 14.39
CA GLY A 163 8.45 -8.13 13.47
C GLY A 163 7.78 -9.37 12.87
N ARG A 164 6.46 -9.55 13.03
CA ARG A 164 5.71 -10.62 12.35
C ARG A 164 5.48 -10.28 10.89
N LEU A 165 5.67 -11.25 10.01
CA LEU A 165 5.34 -11.09 8.58
C LEU A 165 3.81 -11.06 8.41
N VAL A 166 3.26 -9.93 7.94
CA VAL A 166 1.82 -9.72 7.77
C VAL A 166 1.39 -9.63 6.30
N GLY A 167 2.35 -9.55 5.39
CA GLY A 167 2.06 -9.49 3.97
C GLY A 167 3.33 -9.49 3.12
N VAL A 168 3.14 -9.64 1.82
CA VAL A 168 4.20 -9.55 0.81
C VAL A 168 3.69 -8.76 -0.38
N GLN A 169 4.46 -7.77 -0.80
CA GLN A 169 4.27 -7.09 -2.06
C GLN A 169 5.28 -7.63 -3.06
N ASN A 170 4.83 -8.05 -4.25
CA ASN A 170 5.71 -8.47 -5.34
C ASN A 170 5.73 -7.38 -6.41
N ARG A 171 6.90 -6.82 -6.69
CA ARG A 171 7.11 -5.83 -7.75
C ARG A 171 7.64 -6.52 -9.00
N ASN A 172 7.01 -6.27 -10.15
CA ASN A 172 7.50 -6.72 -11.45
C ASN A 172 8.79 -5.95 -11.81
N LEU A 173 9.85 -6.69 -12.14
CA LEU A 173 11.15 -6.11 -12.51
C LEU A 173 11.32 -5.93 -14.03
N VAL A 174 10.35 -6.38 -14.83
CA VAL A 174 10.32 -6.09 -16.26
C VAL A 174 9.87 -4.65 -16.47
N LYS A 175 10.66 -3.84 -17.17
CA LYS A 175 10.29 -2.45 -17.48
C LYS A 175 8.99 -2.42 -18.30
N GLY A 176 7.98 -1.69 -17.77
CA GLY A 176 6.64 -1.66 -18.37
C GLY A 176 5.82 -2.95 -18.20
N GLY A 177 6.34 -3.96 -17.49
CA GLY A 177 5.67 -5.23 -17.26
C GLY A 177 4.39 -5.07 -16.42
N LEU A 178 3.32 -5.73 -16.84
CA LEU A 178 2.04 -5.72 -16.14
C LEU A 178 1.69 -7.13 -15.60
N PRO A 179 1.04 -7.19 -14.42
CA PRO A 179 0.80 -6.09 -13.49
C PRO A 179 2.12 -5.60 -12.86
N ARG A 180 2.17 -4.32 -12.49
CA ARG A 180 3.35 -3.73 -11.82
C ARG A 180 3.58 -4.34 -10.44
N PHE A 181 2.51 -4.62 -9.72
CA PHE A 181 2.53 -5.23 -8.39
C PHE A 181 1.58 -6.42 -8.30
N ARG A 182 1.93 -7.38 -7.43
CA ARG A 182 1.08 -8.50 -7.02
C ARG A 182 1.14 -8.68 -5.52
N PHE A 183 0.01 -9.05 -4.94
CA PHE A 183 -0.10 -9.32 -3.50
C PHE A 183 -0.66 -10.73 -3.31
N PRO A 184 -0.05 -11.57 -2.46
CA PRO A 184 -0.69 -12.79 -2.01
C PRO A 184 -2.03 -12.49 -1.35
N GLN A 185 -2.97 -13.41 -1.47
CA GLN A 185 -4.28 -13.26 -0.85
C GLN A 185 -4.15 -13.12 0.67
N GLY A 186 -4.87 -12.18 1.25
CA GLY A 186 -4.83 -11.89 2.69
C GLY A 186 -3.64 -11.06 3.14
N SER A 187 -2.70 -10.66 2.24
CA SER A 187 -1.59 -9.77 2.61
C SER A 187 -2.08 -8.45 3.19
N GLU A 188 -1.57 -8.10 4.35
CA GLU A 188 -1.75 -6.78 4.97
C GLU A 188 -0.50 -5.92 4.74
N CYS A 189 -0.53 -5.09 3.69
CA CYS A 189 0.56 -4.18 3.37
C CYS A 189 0.09 -2.74 3.62
N SER A 190 -0.01 -2.34 4.89
CA SER A 190 -0.37 -0.97 5.29
C SER A 190 0.87 -0.09 5.37
N ILE A 191 1.32 0.32 6.56
CA ILE A 191 2.57 1.04 6.71
C ILE A 191 3.75 0.08 6.50
N TYR A 192 4.69 0.46 5.66
CA TYR A 192 5.92 -0.30 5.41
C TYR A 192 7.01 0.09 6.39
N ASN A 193 7.87 -0.87 6.74
CA ASN A 193 9.04 -0.72 7.63
C ASN A 193 8.69 -0.34 9.08
N LEU A 194 7.54 -0.78 9.59
CA LEU A 194 7.15 -0.57 11.00
C LEU A 194 8.20 -0.99 12.04
N PRO A 195 9.03 -2.05 11.83
CA PRO A 195 10.09 -2.40 12.79
C PRO A 195 11.11 -1.29 13.08
N VAL A 196 11.24 -0.28 12.20
CA VAL A 196 12.13 0.87 12.45
C VAL A 196 11.71 1.67 13.69
N LEU A 197 10.40 1.65 14.01
CA LEU A 197 9.86 2.35 15.18
C LEU A 197 10.48 1.85 16.50
N ASN A 198 10.88 0.58 16.55
CA ASN A 198 11.58 0.02 17.73
C ASN A 198 13.05 0.49 17.87
N ARG A 199 13.54 1.25 16.90
CA ARG A 199 14.89 1.83 16.88
C ARG A 199 14.89 3.34 17.10
N LEU A 200 13.71 3.92 17.36
CA LEU A 200 13.58 5.33 17.67
C LEU A 200 13.93 5.60 19.14
N HIS A 201 14.60 6.72 19.36
CA HIS A 201 14.91 7.26 20.67
C HIS A 201 14.34 8.67 20.77
N GLU A 202 14.30 9.21 21.96
CA GLU A 202 13.90 10.59 22.19
C GLU A 202 14.75 11.57 21.37
N GLY A 203 14.10 12.49 20.68
CA GLY A 203 14.75 13.49 19.81
C GLY A 203 15.13 12.98 18.41
N ASP A 204 14.83 11.73 18.07
CA ASP A 204 15.07 11.22 16.71
C ASP A 204 14.11 11.85 15.68
N GLU A 205 14.53 11.80 14.42
CA GLU A 205 13.70 12.15 13.27
C GLU A 205 13.11 10.87 12.64
N LEU A 206 11.83 10.91 12.29
CA LEU A 206 11.17 9.88 11.51
C LEU A 206 10.62 10.47 10.22
N TRP A 207 11.07 9.94 9.09
CA TRP A 207 10.64 10.35 7.77
C TRP A 207 9.49 9.47 7.26
N ILE A 208 8.46 10.12 6.74
CA ILE A 208 7.31 9.46 6.12
C ILE A 208 7.43 9.62 4.61
N THR A 209 7.31 8.53 3.86
CA THR A 209 7.45 8.53 2.40
C THR A 209 6.24 7.89 1.73
N GLU A 210 6.09 8.16 0.43
CA GLU A 210 5.10 7.51 -0.43
C GLU A 210 5.73 6.29 -1.12
N GLY A 211 5.39 5.12 -0.64
CA GLY A 211 5.89 3.88 -1.24
C GLY A 211 7.26 3.41 -0.79
N CYS A 212 7.49 2.12 -0.98
CA CYS A 212 8.69 1.45 -0.47
C CYS A 212 9.99 1.95 -1.10
N SER A 213 9.97 2.39 -2.37
CA SER A 213 11.18 2.83 -3.08
C SER A 213 11.79 4.06 -2.41
N ASP A 214 10.95 5.03 -2.04
CA ASP A 214 11.39 6.27 -1.39
C ASP A 214 11.84 6.01 0.03
N CYS A 215 11.17 5.09 0.73
CA CYS A 215 11.62 4.62 2.03
C CYS A 215 13.04 4.00 1.96
N TRP A 216 13.32 3.16 0.96
CA TRP A 216 14.66 2.60 0.80
C TRP A 216 15.71 3.66 0.47
N ALA A 217 15.38 4.63 -0.36
CA ALA A 217 16.25 5.76 -0.66
C ALA A 217 16.54 6.58 0.60
N MET A 218 15.50 6.87 1.40
CA MET A 218 15.62 7.60 2.67
C MET A 218 16.50 6.85 3.68
N LEU A 219 16.27 5.54 3.84
CA LEU A 219 17.12 4.67 4.67
C LEU A 219 18.57 4.63 4.16
N SER A 220 18.78 4.60 2.83
CA SER A 220 20.12 4.61 2.22
C SER A 220 20.84 5.96 2.39
N ALA A 221 20.08 7.04 2.53
CA ALA A 221 20.59 8.35 2.91
C ALA A 221 20.91 8.48 4.42
N GLY A 222 20.64 7.44 5.22
CA GLY A 222 20.96 7.39 6.65
C GLY A 222 19.82 7.81 7.58
N HIS A 223 18.63 8.09 7.05
CA HIS A 223 17.48 8.49 7.86
C HIS A 223 16.66 7.28 8.32
N LYS A 224 15.90 7.43 9.41
CA LYS A 224 14.88 6.47 9.84
C LYS A 224 13.58 6.78 9.10
N ALA A 225 13.03 5.82 8.37
CA ALA A 225 11.88 6.07 7.51
C ALA A 225 10.87 4.91 7.51
N ILE A 226 9.61 5.29 7.34
CA ILE A 226 8.48 4.41 7.03
C ILE A 226 7.85 4.85 5.70
N ALA A 227 7.10 3.94 5.07
CA ALA A 227 6.33 4.32 3.90
C ALA A 227 4.83 4.06 4.08
N ILE A 228 4.04 4.97 3.52
CA ILE A 228 2.60 4.83 3.40
C ILE A 228 2.31 4.47 1.95
N PRO A 229 1.91 3.22 1.66
CA PRO A 229 1.80 2.73 0.28
C PRO A 229 0.71 3.42 -0.54
N SER A 230 -0.25 4.07 0.12
CA SER A 230 -1.28 4.91 -0.50
C SER A 230 -2.10 5.62 0.58
N ALA A 231 -2.51 6.85 0.32
CA ALA A 231 -3.42 7.60 1.18
C ALA A 231 -4.74 6.86 1.44
N THR A 232 -5.21 6.08 0.46
CA THR A 232 -6.44 5.29 0.55
C THR A 232 -6.28 3.99 1.33
N LEU A 233 -5.05 3.55 1.60
CA LEU A 233 -4.73 2.34 2.38
C LEU A 233 -4.42 2.64 3.85
N LEU A 234 -4.33 3.91 4.23
CA LEU A 234 -4.14 4.33 5.61
C LEU A 234 -5.38 3.94 6.44
N LYS A 235 -5.19 2.92 7.27
CA LYS A 235 -6.23 2.51 8.22
C LYS A 235 -6.19 3.44 9.44
N LYS A 236 -7.34 3.69 10.04
CA LYS A 236 -7.44 4.48 11.27
C LYS A 236 -6.46 4.00 12.36
N LYS A 237 -6.32 2.67 12.51
CA LYS A 237 -5.36 2.05 13.45
C LYS A 237 -3.90 2.44 13.19
N ASP A 238 -3.52 2.62 11.93
CA ASP A 238 -2.13 2.95 11.55
C ASP A 238 -1.82 4.43 11.91
N ILE A 239 -2.79 5.29 11.72
CA ILE A 239 -2.72 6.71 12.10
C ILE A 239 -2.65 6.84 13.63
N GLU A 240 -3.52 6.12 14.36
CA GLU A 240 -3.51 6.08 15.81
C GLU A 240 -2.16 5.59 16.35
N GLN A 241 -1.59 4.56 15.74
CA GLN A 241 -0.26 4.04 16.10
C GLN A 241 0.83 5.10 15.91
N LEU A 242 0.86 5.82 14.79
CA LEU A 242 1.83 6.89 14.55
C LEU A 242 1.67 8.04 15.54
N SER A 243 0.43 8.43 15.85
CA SER A 243 0.14 9.48 16.83
C SER A 243 0.63 9.11 18.24
N ILE A 244 0.41 7.86 18.66
CA ILE A 244 0.87 7.36 19.95
C ILE A 244 2.42 7.39 20.02
N ILE A 245 3.10 6.90 18.99
CA ILE A 245 4.56 6.87 18.95
C ILE A 245 5.13 8.29 19.01
N ASN A 246 4.56 9.21 18.23
CA ASN A 246 4.98 10.62 18.25
C ASN A 246 4.83 11.26 19.63
N SER A 247 3.72 10.97 20.33
CA SER A 247 3.49 11.50 21.68
C SER A 247 4.39 10.89 22.77
N GLN A 248 4.77 9.62 22.61
CA GLN A 248 5.56 8.89 23.60
C GLN A 248 7.07 9.18 23.52
N LEU A 249 7.60 9.38 22.30
CA LEU A 249 9.04 9.46 22.07
C LEU A 249 9.55 10.88 21.80
N SER A 250 8.67 11.89 21.77
CA SER A 250 9.04 13.27 21.43
C SER A 250 9.91 13.36 20.17
N ILE A 251 9.57 12.56 19.14
CA ILE A 251 10.27 12.54 17.86
C ILE A 251 9.75 13.64 16.94
N SER A 252 10.59 14.10 16.01
CA SER A 252 10.14 14.95 14.92
C SER A 252 9.70 14.13 13.71
N LEU A 253 8.62 14.54 13.09
CA LEU A 253 8.05 13.87 11.92
C LEU A 253 8.26 14.72 10.68
N HIS A 254 8.81 14.13 9.62
CA HIS A 254 9.16 14.81 8.40
C HIS A 254 8.64 14.09 7.17
N MET A 255 8.29 14.82 6.12
CA MET A 255 7.87 14.27 4.84
C MET A 255 8.35 15.13 3.68
N TYR A 256 8.87 14.49 2.63
CA TYR A 256 8.96 15.02 1.30
C TYR A 256 7.78 14.47 0.49
N PRO A 257 6.67 15.21 0.33
CA PRO A 257 5.59 14.75 -0.56
C PRO A 257 6.09 14.64 -2.00
N ASP A 258 5.57 13.65 -2.74
CA ASP A 258 5.77 13.59 -4.18
C ASP A 258 5.26 14.89 -4.81
N ARG A 259 5.98 15.39 -5.82
CA ARG A 259 5.62 16.65 -6.50
C ARG A 259 4.47 16.47 -7.48
N ASP A 260 3.37 15.95 -6.98
CA ASP A 260 2.11 15.84 -7.70
C ASP A 260 0.94 16.08 -6.74
N GLU A 261 -0.27 16.24 -7.30
CA GLU A 261 -1.48 16.51 -6.50
C GLU A 261 -1.79 15.40 -5.47
N PRO A 262 -1.63 14.09 -5.78
CA PRO A 262 -1.79 13.02 -4.80
C PRO A 262 -0.84 13.14 -3.60
N GLY A 263 0.43 13.45 -3.83
CA GLY A 263 1.45 13.60 -2.78
C GLY A 263 1.13 14.72 -1.82
N GLU A 264 0.82 15.89 -2.34
CA GLU A 264 0.40 17.03 -1.52
C GLU A 264 -0.89 16.74 -0.74
N ARG A 265 -1.83 16.03 -1.34
CA ARG A 265 -3.07 15.62 -0.68
C ARG A 265 -2.79 14.64 0.47
N LEU A 266 -1.90 13.67 0.27
CA LEU A 266 -1.48 12.75 1.32
C LEU A 266 -0.84 13.51 2.49
N PHE A 267 0.07 14.44 2.21
CA PHE A 267 0.66 15.28 3.25
C PHE A 267 -0.40 16.02 4.06
N LEU A 268 -1.36 16.68 3.39
CA LEU A 268 -2.42 17.42 4.08
C LEU A 268 -3.31 16.50 4.94
N GLN A 269 -3.62 15.29 4.48
CA GLN A 269 -4.36 14.30 5.27
C GLN A 269 -3.59 13.86 6.51
N LEU A 270 -2.30 13.59 6.37
CA LEU A 270 -1.43 13.23 7.49
C LEU A 270 -1.27 14.39 8.48
N LYS A 271 -1.11 15.61 7.99
CA LYS A 271 -0.98 16.81 8.82
C LYS A 271 -2.19 17.07 9.73
N GLN A 272 -3.40 16.66 9.28
CA GLN A 272 -4.61 16.77 10.12
C GLN A 272 -4.55 15.90 11.38
N VAL A 273 -3.87 14.75 11.31
CA VAL A 273 -3.78 13.76 12.40
C VAL A 273 -2.41 13.75 13.08
N LEU A 274 -1.41 14.29 12.44
CA LEU A 274 -0.05 14.47 12.92
C LEU A 274 0.33 15.97 12.80
N PRO A 275 -0.16 16.84 13.68
CA PRO A 275 0.01 18.29 13.55
C PRO A 275 1.46 18.76 13.55
N THR A 276 2.38 17.96 14.11
CA THR A 276 3.83 18.25 14.15
C THR A 276 4.57 17.83 12.87
N LEU A 277 3.92 17.13 11.92
CA LEU A 277 4.55 16.69 10.67
C LEU A 277 5.07 17.89 9.87
N GLU A 278 6.36 17.89 9.56
CA GLU A 278 7.02 18.95 8.80
C GLU A 278 7.04 18.62 7.30
N HIS A 279 6.69 19.61 6.49
CA HIS A 279 6.74 19.57 5.03
C HIS A 279 8.11 19.98 4.53
N HIS A 280 8.76 19.13 3.74
CA HIS A 280 9.99 19.44 3.05
C HIS A 280 9.76 19.49 1.54
N GLN A 281 10.31 20.48 0.88
CA GLN A 281 10.12 20.64 -0.55
C GLN A 281 11.23 19.96 -1.34
N LEU A 282 10.85 19.07 -2.25
CA LEU A 282 11.77 18.48 -3.21
C LEU A 282 12.26 19.55 -4.21
N PRO A 283 13.51 19.43 -4.72
CA PRO A 283 13.99 20.27 -5.81
C PRO A 283 13.07 20.21 -7.06
N PRO A 284 13.02 21.30 -7.86
CA PRO A 284 12.09 21.40 -9.00
C PRO A 284 12.25 20.29 -10.04
N ASP A 285 13.42 19.73 -10.18
CA ASP A 285 13.81 18.69 -11.11
C ASP A 285 13.63 17.26 -10.58
N CYS A 286 13.15 17.09 -9.34
CA CYS A 286 12.90 15.80 -8.72
C CYS A 286 11.39 15.63 -8.44
N LYS A 287 10.83 14.52 -8.90
CA LYS A 287 9.41 14.19 -8.66
C LYS A 287 9.19 13.62 -7.26
N ASP A 288 10.06 12.69 -6.85
CA ASP A 288 10.01 11.95 -5.60
C ASP A 288 11.36 11.94 -4.89
N PHE A 289 11.40 11.41 -3.67
CA PHE A 289 12.67 11.36 -2.92
C PHE A 289 13.67 10.39 -3.54
N SER A 290 13.26 9.34 -4.23
CA SER A 290 14.18 8.44 -4.92
C SER A 290 14.97 9.16 -6.02
N GLU A 291 14.32 10.06 -6.78
CA GLU A 291 14.99 10.88 -7.78
C GLU A 291 15.98 11.88 -7.15
N TYR A 292 15.58 12.50 -6.03
CA TYR A 292 16.46 13.42 -5.28
C TYR A 292 17.69 12.68 -4.74
N TYR A 293 17.51 11.54 -4.12
CA TYR A 293 18.60 10.68 -3.63
C TYR A 293 19.59 10.30 -4.75
N LEU A 294 19.10 9.86 -5.91
CA LEU A 294 19.93 9.52 -7.06
C LEU A 294 20.67 10.73 -7.62
N ARG A 295 20.09 11.91 -7.57
CA ARG A 295 20.76 13.15 -7.98
C ARG A 295 21.92 13.50 -7.06
N GLU A 296 21.71 13.40 -5.75
CA GLU A 296 22.79 13.70 -4.78
C GLU A 296 23.92 12.67 -4.88
N LYS A 297 23.62 11.38 -5.07
CA LYS A 297 24.62 10.34 -5.31
C LYS A 297 25.51 10.57 -6.56
N ARG A 298 25.01 11.25 -7.58
CA ARG A 298 25.79 11.58 -8.78
C ARG A 298 26.73 12.78 -8.57
N ARG A 299 26.55 13.54 -7.49
CA ARG A 299 27.36 14.70 -7.13
C ARG A 299 28.51 14.32 -6.19
N GLU A 300 28.40 13.19 -5.49
CA GLU A 300 29.47 12.57 -4.71
C GLU A 300 30.50 11.89 -5.64
#